data_99f086f39facce315b84e2fcb08aeecd
#
_entry.id   99f086f39facce315b84e2fcb08aeecd
#
_cell.length_a   1.000
_cell.length_b   1.000
_cell.length_c   1.000
_cell.angle_alpha   90.00
_cell.angle_beta   90.00
_cell.angle_gamma   90.00
#
_symmetry.space_group_name_H-M   'P 1'
#
loop_
_entity.id
_entity.type
_entity.pdbx_description
1 polymer ?
#
loop_
_entity_poly.entity_id
_entity_poly.type
_entity_poly.pdbx_seq_one_letter_code
_entity_poly.pdbx_strand_id
1 'polypeptide(L)'
;MTKEQIKATILEIIAQIIPDEDLSNLKGDIPIREQVELDSMDFLDIIMELRKRYGVEVPESDYVQLATLDGSVAYLEPRLKKI
;
A
#
# COMPACT_ATOMS: atom_id res chain seq x y z
N MET A 1 9.97 -7.28 8.66
CA MET A 1 9.94 -5.81 8.50
C MET A 1 9.16 -5.19 9.66
N THR A 2 9.60 -4.04 10.13
CA THR A 2 8.86 -3.27 11.12
C THR A 2 7.69 -2.54 10.45
N LYS A 3 6.74 -2.06 11.26
CA LYS A 3 5.62 -1.27 10.74
C LYS A 3 6.10 -0.05 9.97
N GLU A 4 7.14 0.62 10.46
CA GLU A 4 7.70 1.79 9.81
C GLU A 4 8.33 1.45 8.47
N GLN A 5 9.01 0.32 8.39
CA GLN A 5 9.59 -0.15 7.14
C GLN A 5 8.50 -0.52 6.13
N ILE A 6 7.43 -1.15 6.58
CA ILE A 6 6.30 -1.50 5.73
C ILE A 6 5.64 -0.23 5.20
N LYS A 7 5.42 0.75 6.08
CA LYS A 7 4.84 2.04 5.68
C LYS A 7 5.71 2.72 4.61
N ALA A 8 7.02 2.76 4.83
CA ALA A 8 7.94 3.37 3.88
C ALA A 8 7.91 2.63 2.53
N THR A 9 7.83 1.31 2.57
CA THR A 9 7.76 0.49 1.36
C THR A 9 6.48 0.77 0.56
N ILE A 10 5.34 0.86 1.26
CA ILE A 10 4.06 1.16 0.61
C ILE A 10 4.11 2.54 -0.05
N LEU A 11 4.63 3.53 0.66
CA LEU A 11 4.76 4.89 0.11
C LEU A 11 5.68 4.91 -1.10
N GLU A 12 6.78 4.14 -1.07
CA GLU A 12 7.68 4.02 -2.21
C GLU A 12 6.98 3.42 -3.42
N ILE A 13 6.19 2.36 -3.21
CA ILE A 13 5.44 1.72 -4.30
C ILE A 13 4.44 2.71 -4.89
N ILE A 14 3.70 3.42 -4.06
CA ILE A 14 2.73 4.41 -4.52
C ILE A 14 3.44 5.51 -5.33
N ALA A 15 4.58 5.97 -4.84
CA ALA A 15 5.35 7.01 -5.53
C ALA A 15 5.84 6.56 -6.90
N GLN A 16 6.12 5.29 -7.08
CA GLN A 16 6.52 4.75 -8.39
C GLN A 16 5.35 4.69 -9.35
N ILE A 17 4.15 4.44 -8.84
CA ILE A 17 2.95 4.29 -9.67
C ILE A 17 2.35 5.63 -10.03
N ILE A 18 2.33 6.57 -9.07
CA ILE A 18 1.81 7.93 -9.28
C ILE A 18 2.86 8.97 -8.89
N PRO A 19 3.95 9.10 -9.68
CA PRO A 19 5.10 9.93 -9.29
C PRO A 19 4.80 11.43 -9.19
N ASP A 20 3.70 11.89 -9.78
CA ASP A 20 3.35 13.31 -9.76
C ASP A 20 2.61 13.72 -8.49
N GLU A 21 2.23 12.78 -7.63
CA GLU A 21 1.51 13.07 -6.41
C GLU A 21 2.47 13.31 -5.23
N ASP A 22 2.10 14.28 -4.38
CA ASP A 22 2.85 14.55 -3.16
C ASP A 22 2.31 13.68 -2.03
N LEU A 23 3.12 12.74 -1.57
CA LEU A 23 2.75 11.80 -0.53
C LEU A 23 3.24 12.22 0.86
N SER A 24 3.90 13.38 0.98
CA SER A 24 4.51 13.81 2.25
C SER A 24 3.49 14.06 3.35
N ASN A 25 2.26 14.39 3.00
CA ASN A 25 1.19 14.69 3.96
C ASN A 25 0.08 13.64 3.95
N LEU A 26 0.36 12.46 3.42
CA LEU A 26 -0.62 11.38 3.35
C LEU A 26 -1.01 10.92 4.75
N LYS A 27 -2.30 11.00 5.07
CA LYS A 27 -2.82 10.56 6.36
C LYS A 27 -3.09 9.07 6.35
N GLY A 28 -2.74 8.39 7.43
CA GLY A 28 -2.84 6.94 7.52
C GLY A 28 -4.26 6.42 7.70
N ASP A 29 -5.13 7.20 8.30
CA ASP A 29 -6.49 6.79 8.67
C ASP A 29 -7.56 7.19 7.65
N ILE A 30 -7.17 7.90 6.59
CA ILE A 30 -8.08 8.33 5.53
C ILE A 30 -7.79 7.51 4.27
N PRO A 31 -8.83 7.06 3.55
CA PRO A 31 -8.59 6.31 2.31
C PRO A 31 -7.63 7.04 1.36
N ILE A 32 -6.66 6.31 0.86
CA ILE A 32 -5.63 6.89 0.00
C ILE A 32 -6.25 7.55 -1.24
N ARG A 33 -7.30 6.93 -1.80
CA ARG A 33 -7.98 7.44 -2.98
C ARG A 33 -8.69 8.76 -2.76
N GLU A 34 -8.96 9.12 -1.51
CA GLU A 34 -9.55 10.42 -1.17
C GLU A 34 -8.51 11.52 -1.03
N GLN A 35 -7.25 11.15 -0.93
CA GLN A 35 -6.16 12.11 -0.72
C GLN A 35 -5.34 12.38 -1.97
N VAL A 36 -5.24 11.39 -2.86
CA VAL A 36 -4.47 11.49 -4.10
C VAL A 36 -5.24 10.82 -5.23
N GLU A 37 -4.89 11.15 -6.46
CA GLU A 37 -5.52 10.51 -7.62
C GLU A 37 -4.95 9.11 -7.82
N LEU A 38 -5.70 8.12 -7.34
CA LEU A 38 -5.35 6.72 -7.44
C LEU A 38 -6.58 5.98 -7.95
N ASP A 39 -6.55 5.51 -9.18
CA ASP A 39 -7.68 4.76 -9.74
C ASP A 39 -7.57 3.26 -9.44
N SER A 40 -8.56 2.50 -9.91
CA SER A 40 -8.60 1.05 -9.66
C SER A 40 -7.41 0.32 -10.26
N MET A 41 -6.92 0.77 -11.40
CA MET A 41 -5.76 0.15 -12.06
C MET A 41 -4.48 0.43 -11.28
N ASP A 42 -4.34 1.66 -10.77
CA ASP A 42 -3.20 2.01 -9.93
C ASP A 42 -3.19 1.16 -8.65
N PHE A 43 -4.37 0.96 -8.07
CA PHE A 43 -4.50 0.13 -6.88
C PHE A 43 -4.07 -1.31 -7.16
N LEU A 44 -4.50 -1.87 -8.29
CA LEU A 44 -4.08 -3.22 -8.69
C LEU A 44 -2.57 -3.29 -8.93
N ASP A 45 -1.97 -2.23 -9.45
CA ASP A 45 -0.52 -2.18 -9.64
C ASP A 45 0.21 -2.25 -8.30
N ILE A 46 -0.33 -1.61 -7.27
CA ILE A 46 0.24 -1.71 -5.91
C ILE A 46 0.22 -3.16 -5.45
N ILE A 47 -0.92 -3.83 -5.61
CA ILE A 47 -1.07 -5.22 -5.19
C ILE A 47 -0.13 -6.15 -5.97
N MET A 48 0.01 -5.93 -7.26
CA MET A 48 0.92 -6.71 -8.09
C MET A 48 2.37 -6.49 -7.69
N GLU A 49 2.72 -5.26 -7.30
CA GLU A 49 4.07 -4.96 -6.86
C GLU A 49 4.40 -5.66 -5.54
N LEU A 50 3.43 -5.73 -4.63
CA LEU A 50 3.59 -6.47 -3.37
C LEU A 50 3.82 -7.96 -3.63
N ARG A 51 3.09 -8.52 -4.59
CA ARG A 51 3.27 -9.90 -4.98
C ARG A 51 4.65 -10.13 -5.59
N LYS A 52 5.05 -9.24 -6.47
CA LYS A 52 6.34 -9.32 -7.17
C LYS A 52 7.52 -9.21 -6.22
N ARG A 53 7.46 -8.26 -5.29
CA ARG A 53 8.57 -8.01 -4.37
C ARG A 53 8.65 -9.01 -3.22
N TYR A 54 7.52 -9.40 -2.68
CA TYR A 54 7.46 -10.14 -1.41
C TYR A 54 6.66 -11.44 -1.50
N GLY A 55 6.08 -11.74 -2.63
CA GLY A 55 5.26 -12.95 -2.77
C GLY A 55 3.94 -12.87 -2.01
N VAL A 56 3.50 -11.68 -1.63
CA VAL A 56 2.24 -11.50 -0.91
C VAL A 56 1.09 -11.53 -1.90
N GLU A 57 0.18 -12.50 -1.72
CA GLU A 57 -1.04 -12.58 -2.52
C GLU A 57 -2.20 -11.99 -1.73
N VAL A 58 -2.87 -11.00 -2.31
CA VAL A 58 -4.01 -10.33 -1.69
C VAL A 58 -5.26 -10.70 -2.48
N PRO A 59 -6.16 -11.53 -1.89
CA PRO A 59 -7.42 -11.83 -2.57
C PRO A 59 -8.29 -10.58 -2.67
N GLU A 60 -9.13 -10.55 -3.70
CA GLU A 60 -9.99 -9.41 -3.97
C GLU A 60 -10.86 -9.03 -2.76
N SER A 61 -11.32 -10.03 -2.01
CA SER A 61 -12.11 -9.80 -0.81
C SER A 61 -11.38 -9.00 0.28
N ASP A 62 -10.04 -8.97 0.22
CA ASP A 62 -9.22 -8.25 1.20
C ASP A 62 -8.81 -6.86 0.73
N TYR A 63 -9.17 -6.46 -0.48
CA TYR A 63 -8.76 -5.16 -1.03
C TYR A 63 -9.19 -3.98 -0.16
N VAL A 64 -10.33 -4.08 0.49
CA VAL A 64 -10.83 -3.02 1.37
C VAL A 64 -9.90 -2.76 2.54
N GLN A 65 -9.16 -3.76 2.98
CA GLN A 65 -8.21 -3.61 4.08
C GLN A 65 -6.99 -2.77 3.69
N LEU A 66 -6.73 -2.65 2.39
CA LEU A 66 -5.61 -1.88 1.87
C LEU A 66 -6.02 -0.47 1.44
N ALA A 67 -7.26 -0.07 1.72
CA ALA A 67 -7.77 1.24 1.31
C ALA A 67 -7.08 2.40 2.01
N THR A 68 -6.63 2.18 3.25
CA THR A 68 -5.87 3.18 4.02
C THR A 68 -4.43 2.73 4.19
N LEU A 69 -3.54 3.69 4.46
CA LEU A 69 -2.14 3.37 4.73
C LEU A 69 -2.02 2.54 6.01
N ASP A 70 -2.74 2.93 7.07
CA ASP A 70 -2.72 2.20 8.34
C ASP A 70 -3.27 0.78 8.16
N GLY A 71 -4.34 0.63 7.40
CA GLY A 71 -4.91 -0.68 7.11
C GLY A 71 -3.94 -1.56 6.31
N SER A 72 -3.23 -0.96 5.37
CA SER A 72 -2.22 -1.68 4.58
C SER A 72 -1.08 -2.17 5.46
N VAL A 73 -0.60 -1.33 6.36
CA VAL A 73 0.48 -1.71 7.29
C VAL A 73 0.02 -2.86 8.19
N ALA A 74 -1.19 -2.74 8.75
CA ALA A 74 -1.74 -3.78 9.63
C ALA A 74 -1.94 -5.10 8.88
N TYR A 75 -2.38 -5.04 7.64
CA TYR A 75 -2.57 -6.23 6.82
C TYR A 75 -1.25 -6.91 6.48
N LEU A 76 -0.24 -6.12 6.14
CA LEU A 76 1.03 -6.65 5.67
C LEU A 76 1.98 -7.06 6.78
N GLU A 77 1.86 -6.49 7.97
CA GLU A 77 2.79 -6.76 9.06
C GLU A 77 2.95 -8.27 9.34
N PRO A 78 1.86 -9.03 9.57
CA PRO A 78 2.02 -10.46 9.81
C PRO A 78 2.54 -11.24 8.61
N ARG A 79 2.30 -10.73 7.40
CA ARG A 79 2.73 -11.39 6.16
C ARG A 79 4.17 -11.12 5.82
N LEU A 80 4.70 -9.99 6.26
CA LEU A 80 6.09 -9.58 6.02
C LEU A 80 6.98 -9.72 7.26
N LYS A 81 6.48 -10.38 8.28
CA LYS A 81 7.17 -10.51 9.55
C LYS A 81 8.51 -11.23 9.43
N LYS A 82 8.64 -12.13 8.46
CA LYS A 82 9.84 -12.95 8.27
C LYS A 82 10.84 -12.35 7.28
N ILE A 83 10.56 -11.17 6.78
CA ILE A 83 11.42 -10.49 5.80
C ILE A 83 12.26 -9.35 6.47
#